data_074f75f6546c548b4cb4371c1231b972
#
_entry.id   074f75f6546c548b4cb4371c1231b972
#
_cell.length_a   1.000
_cell.length_b   1.000
_cell.length_c   1.000
_cell.angle_alpha   90.00
_cell.angle_beta   90.00
_cell.angle_gamma   90.00
#
_symmetry.space_group_name_H-M   'P 1'
#
loop_
_entity.id
_entity.type
_entity.pdbx_description
1 polymer ?
#
loop_
_entity_poly.entity_id
_entity_poly.type
_entity_poly.pdbx_seq_one_letter_code
_entity_poly.pdbx_strand_id
1 'polypeptide(L)'
;FYTSAEKSQAHLNAGAKKVLISAPAKDETTPTVVFGVNHEILKASDNIVSAGSCTTNSMAAMVKLLNDKFGIKLGFMTTIHAYTGTQMILDGPRFPKARNNRAAAINTIPHSTGAAKAIGKVVPSVNGKLQGHAQRIQVPDGSVTELTTVLNKEVTADEINAAFKEAFSNTEYYGYNEDGIVSSDIIGDTHGGVFDPTQTDVNTVDGTTMARTVSFYDNEYGFTCNMIRTLLYFAEISE
;
A
#
# COMPACT_ATOMS: atom_id res chain seq x y z
N PHE A 1 -12.68 14.81 -1.95
CA PHE A 1 -14.09 15.07 -2.24
C PHE A 1 -14.64 14.03 -3.23
N TYR A 2 -14.02 13.84 -4.39
CA TYR A 2 -14.43 12.95 -5.48
C TYR A 2 -13.90 11.51 -5.33
N THR A 3 -14.23 10.85 -4.22
CA THR A 3 -13.68 9.52 -3.88
C THR A 3 -14.70 8.38 -4.02
N SER A 4 -15.73 8.57 -4.84
CA SER A 4 -16.70 7.51 -5.21
C SER A 4 -17.08 7.66 -6.68
N ALA A 5 -17.55 6.58 -7.30
CA ALA A 5 -18.03 6.62 -8.69
C ALA A 5 -19.10 7.69 -8.89
N GLU A 6 -20.10 7.77 -8.00
CA GLU A 6 -21.16 8.77 -8.03
C GLU A 6 -20.63 10.21 -8.10
N LYS A 7 -19.69 10.55 -7.20
CA LYS A 7 -19.12 11.90 -7.13
C LYS A 7 -18.17 12.18 -8.29
N SER A 8 -17.41 11.18 -8.72
CA SER A 8 -16.48 11.28 -9.85
C SER A 8 -17.19 11.41 -11.19
N GLN A 9 -18.46 11.05 -11.27
CA GLN A 9 -19.29 11.27 -12.47
C GLN A 9 -19.29 12.74 -12.92
N ALA A 10 -19.11 13.68 -11.99
CA ALA A 10 -19.04 15.10 -12.32
C ALA A 10 -17.89 15.43 -13.32
N HIS A 11 -16.76 14.71 -13.25
CA HIS A 11 -15.65 14.89 -14.18
C HIS A 11 -15.98 14.34 -15.58
N LEU A 12 -16.65 13.19 -15.65
CA LEU A 12 -17.12 12.63 -16.93
C LEU A 12 -18.16 13.56 -17.57
N ASN A 13 -19.09 14.10 -16.79
CA ASN A 13 -20.09 15.06 -17.28
C ASN A 13 -19.43 16.37 -17.78
N ALA A 14 -18.26 16.72 -17.25
CA ALA A 14 -17.48 17.89 -17.70
C ALA A 14 -16.58 17.58 -18.92
N GLY A 15 -16.64 16.35 -19.48
CA GLY A 15 -15.95 15.98 -20.72
C GLY A 15 -14.67 15.14 -20.51
N ALA A 16 -14.35 14.73 -19.29
CA ALA A 16 -13.26 13.76 -19.09
C ALA A 16 -13.65 12.41 -19.69
N LYS A 17 -12.74 11.75 -20.40
CA LYS A 17 -12.97 10.40 -20.95
C LYS A 17 -12.87 9.33 -19.87
N LYS A 18 -11.94 9.49 -18.94
CA LYS A 18 -11.64 8.56 -17.84
C LYS A 18 -11.33 9.34 -16.57
N VAL A 19 -11.53 8.73 -15.42
CA VAL A 19 -11.21 9.30 -14.09
C VAL A 19 -10.41 8.29 -13.30
N LEU A 20 -9.22 8.68 -12.88
CA LEU A 20 -8.40 7.95 -11.93
C LEU A 20 -8.45 8.66 -10.57
N ILE A 21 -9.00 8.00 -9.55
CA ILE A 21 -9.09 8.53 -8.19
C ILE A 21 -7.77 8.26 -7.47
N SER A 22 -7.08 9.33 -7.04
CA SER A 22 -5.82 9.27 -6.28
C SER A 22 -6.02 8.98 -4.77
N ALA A 23 -6.99 8.13 -4.45
CA ALA A 23 -7.35 7.75 -3.08
C ALA A 23 -8.14 6.43 -3.09
N PRO A 24 -8.26 5.72 -1.96
CA PRO A 24 -9.18 4.58 -1.85
C PRO A 24 -10.61 5.00 -2.15
N ALA A 25 -11.26 4.28 -3.06
CA ALA A 25 -12.69 4.50 -3.34
C ALA A 25 -13.54 4.20 -2.11
N LYS A 26 -14.54 5.07 -1.87
CA LYS A 26 -15.48 4.93 -0.74
C LYS A 26 -16.67 4.02 -1.02
N ASP A 27 -16.87 3.66 -2.28
CA ASP A 27 -17.88 2.69 -2.71
C ASP A 27 -17.23 1.33 -2.98
N GLU A 28 -18.07 0.30 -3.14
CA GLU A 28 -17.62 -1.06 -3.39
C GLU A 28 -17.56 -1.41 -4.89
N THR A 29 -18.06 -0.55 -5.75
CA THR A 29 -18.17 -0.81 -7.20
C THR A 29 -16.99 -0.29 -7.99
N THR A 30 -16.30 0.75 -7.51
CA THR A 30 -15.11 1.31 -8.16
C THR A 30 -13.95 0.32 -8.09
N PRO A 31 -13.41 -0.16 -9.23
CA PRO A 31 -12.22 -1.00 -9.23
C PRO A 31 -11.06 -0.32 -8.51
N THR A 32 -10.39 -1.05 -7.63
CA THR A 32 -9.16 -0.58 -6.97
C THR A 32 -7.98 -1.31 -7.58
N VAL A 33 -7.03 -0.54 -8.10
CA VAL A 33 -5.91 -1.04 -8.90
C VAL A 33 -4.59 -0.62 -8.30
N VAL A 34 -3.66 -1.57 -8.24
CA VAL A 34 -2.25 -1.33 -7.98
C VAL A 34 -1.45 -1.86 -9.17
N PHE A 35 -0.69 -0.97 -9.80
CA PHE A 35 0.12 -1.34 -10.96
C PHE A 35 1.11 -2.46 -10.62
N GLY A 36 1.27 -3.42 -11.52
CA GLY A 36 2.11 -4.59 -11.33
C GLY A 36 1.49 -5.70 -10.46
N VAL A 37 0.34 -5.44 -9.82
CA VAL A 37 -0.32 -6.43 -8.94
C VAL A 37 -1.63 -6.94 -9.52
N ASN A 38 -2.53 -6.05 -9.91
CA ASN A 38 -3.84 -6.39 -10.47
C ASN A 38 -4.32 -5.44 -11.58
N HIS A 39 -3.43 -4.66 -12.20
CA HIS A 39 -3.82 -3.67 -13.22
C HIS A 39 -4.50 -4.31 -14.44
N GLU A 40 -4.24 -5.58 -14.71
CA GLU A 40 -4.84 -6.36 -15.79
C GLU A 40 -6.36 -6.60 -15.64
N ILE A 41 -6.94 -6.30 -14.44
CA ILE A 41 -8.40 -6.38 -14.27
C ILE A 41 -9.14 -5.24 -14.98
N LEU A 42 -8.42 -4.15 -15.33
CA LEU A 42 -9.01 -3.00 -16.00
C LEU A 42 -9.52 -3.35 -17.40
N LYS A 43 -10.64 -2.76 -17.76
CA LYS A 43 -11.30 -2.93 -19.05
C LYS A 43 -11.42 -1.58 -19.74
N ALA A 44 -11.40 -1.56 -21.07
CA ALA A 44 -11.69 -0.38 -21.85
C ALA A 44 -13.05 0.28 -21.51
N SER A 45 -14.02 -0.52 -21.06
CA SER A 45 -15.34 -0.05 -20.64
C SER A 45 -15.36 0.63 -19.26
N ASP A 46 -14.32 0.48 -18.44
CA ASP A 46 -14.25 1.15 -17.15
C ASP A 46 -14.05 2.65 -17.38
N ASN A 47 -14.74 3.48 -16.64
CA ASN A 47 -14.62 4.94 -16.76
C ASN A 47 -14.06 5.60 -15.51
N ILE A 48 -14.22 4.95 -14.35
CA ILE A 48 -13.78 5.47 -13.05
C ILE A 48 -13.07 4.34 -12.32
N VAL A 49 -11.82 4.56 -11.94
CA VAL A 49 -10.99 3.59 -11.20
C VAL A 49 -10.26 4.28 -10.05
N SER A 50 -9.82 3.53 -9.06
CA SER A 50 -9.07 4.02 -7.91
C SER A 50 -7.65 3.43 -7.92
N ALA A 51 -6.63 4.27 -7.72
CA ALA A 51 -5.25 3.84 -7.54
C ALA A 51 -4.95 3.34 -6.09
N GLY A 52 -5.97 3.25 -5.24
CA GLY A 52 -5.78 2.89 -3.83
C GLY A 52 -5.11 3.99 -3.02
N SER A 53 -4.33 3.60 -2.02
CA SER A 53 -3.52 4.51 -1.20
C SER A 53 -2.03 4.17 -1.32
N CYS A 54 -1.17 5.07 -0.85
CA CYS A 54 0.28 4.83 -0.77
C CYS A 54 0.60 3.55 0.01
N THR A 55 -0.02 3.35 1.16
CA THR A 55 0.15 2.13 1.97
C THR A 55 -0.37 0.88 1.24
N THR A 56 -1.49 0.98 0.50
CA THR A 56 -1.99 -0.13 -0.31
C THR A 56 -0.98 -0.50 -1.40
N ASN A 57 -0.37 0.49 -2.07
CA ASN A 57 0.66 0.27 -3.08
C ASN A 57 1.91 -0.38 -2.48
N SER A 58 2.37 0.09 -1.30
CA SER A 58 3.53 -0.48 -0.61
C SER A 58 3.36 -1.96 -0.25
N MET A 59 2.16 -2.37 0.19
CA MET A 59 1.98 -3.73 0.67
C MET A 59 1.42 -4.71 -0.36
N ALA A 60 0.83 -4.24 -1.46
CA ALA A 60 0.08 -5.11 -2.37
C ALA A 60 0.94 -6.18 -3.04
N ALA A 61 2.11 -5.80 -3.57
CA ALA A 61 3.05 -6.74 -4.19
C ALA A 61 3.60 -7.74 -3.15
N MET A 62 3.92 -7.24 -1.95
CA MET A 62 4.39 -8.07 -0.83
C MET A 62 3.34 -9.12 -0.41
N VAL A 63 2.10 -8.68 -0.20
CA VAL A 63 0.98 -9.58 0.15
C VAL A 63 0.72 -10.60 -0.95
N LYS A 64 0.71 -10.15 -2.21
CA LYS A 64 0.47 -11.05 -3.34
C LYS A 64 1.52 -12.15 -3.41
N LEU A 65 2.80 -11.79 -3.35
CA LEU A 65 3.90 -12.76 -3.44
C LEU A 65 3.88 -13.74 -2.25
N LEU A 66 3.74 -13.25 -1.02
CA LEU A 66 3.65 -14.11 0.16
C LEU A 66 2.48 -15.09 0.07
N ASN A 67 1.31 -14.60 -0.37
CA ASN A 67 0.13 -15.46 -0.49
C ASN A 67 0.28 -16.49 -1.60
N ASP A 68 0.80 -16.12 -2.75
CA ASP A 68 0.93 -17.01 -3.91
C ASP A 68 2.00 -18.08 -3.69
N LYS A 69 3.11 -17.76 -3.02
CA LYS A 69 4.22 -18.69 -2.78
C LYS A 69 4.01 -19.55 -1.51
N PHE A 70 3.57 -18.92 -0.41
CA PHE A 70 3.57 -19.54 0.92
C PHE A 70 2.17 -19.68 1.53
N GLY A 71 1.18 -18.93 1.01
CA GLY A 71 -0.20 -18.91 1.51
C GLY A 71 -0.34 -18.15 2.83
N ILE A 72 -1.11 -17.06 2.83
CA ILE A 72 -1.42 -16.30 4.04
C ILE A 72 -2.67 -16.89 4.71
N LYS A 73 -2.53 -17.29 5.97
CA LYS A 73 -3.64 -17.74 6.82
C LYS A 73 -4.34 -16.55 7.48
N LEU A 74 -3.58 -15.69 8.12
CA LEU A 74 -4.02 -14.41 8.70
C LEU A 74 -2.81 -13.51 8.91
N GLY A 75 -3.04 -12.21 9.19
CA GLY A 75 -1.95 -11.31 9.50
C GLY A 75 -2.37 -9.94 10.01
N PHE A 76 -1.38 -9.24 10.53
CA PHE A 76 -1.48 -7.84 10.94
C PHE A 76 -0.49 -6.98 10.19
N MET A 77 -0.94 -5.82 9.74
CA MET A 77 -0.11 -4.80 9.14
C MET A 77 -0.03 -3.58 10.06
N THR A 78 1.18 -3.09 10.27
CA THR A 78 1.43 -1.78 10.87
C THR A 78 2.15 -0.91 9.86
N THR A 79 1.61 0.28 9.56
CA THR A 79 2.40 1.28 8.84
C THR A 79 2.89 2.35 9.79
N ILE A 80 4.22 2.51 9.83
CA ILE A 80 4.92 3.62 10.47
C ILE A 80 5.01 4.70 9.40
N HIS A 81 4.11 5.68 9.49
CA HIS A 81 3.78 6.55 8.37
C HIS A 81 4.16 8.00 8.66
N ALA A 82 4.77 8.65 7.70
CA ALA A 82 4.97 10.09 7.72
C ALA A 82 3.65 10.83 8.01
N TYR A 83 3.71 12.00 8.63
CA TYR A 83 2.52 12.81 8.82
C TYR A 83 2.01 13.37 7.48
N THR A 84 0.71 13.57 7.37
CA THR A 84 0.07 14.05 6.14
C THR A 84 -0.97 15.12 6.48
N GLY A 85 -1.63 15.68 5.46
CA GLY A 85 -2.68 16.68 5.64
C GLY A 85 -3.88 16.27 6.51
N THR A 86 -3.89 15.05 7.04
CA THR A 86 -4.88 14.57 8.03
C THR A 86 -4.46 14.83 9.48
N GLN A 87 -3.28 15.38 9.71
CA GLN A 87 -2.78 15.83 11.01
C GLN A 87 -2.66 17.36 11.05
N MET A 88 -2.76 17.93 12.26
CA MET A 88 -2.42 19.33 12.49
C MET A 88 -0.89 19.48 12.64
N ILE A 89 -0.33 20.57 12.13
CA ILE A 89 1.08 20.93 12.38
C ILE A 89 1.25 21.36 13.84
N LEU A 90 0.37 22.24 14.32
CA LEU A 90 0.25 22.61 15.74
C LEU A 90 -1.04 22.02 16.31
N ASP A 91 -1.14 21.90 17.64
CA ASP A 91 -2.37 21.51 18.31
C ASP A 91 -3.53 22.44 17.90
N GLY A 92 -4.68 21.88 17.54
CA GLY A 92 -5.83 22.67 17.14
C GLY A 92 -7.07 21.85 16.78
N PRO A 93 -8.29 22.41 16.83
CA PRO A 93 -9.56 21.68 16.78
C PRO A 93 -10.11 21.48 15.35
N ARG A 94 -9.25 21.19 14.37
CA ARG A 94 -9.67 21.09 12.95
C ARG A 94 -10.42 19.82 12.60
N PHE A 95 -10.06 18.68 13.23
CA PHE A 95 -10.55 17.37 12.83
C PHE A 95 -11.51 16.76 13.85
N PRO A 96 -12.49 15.94 13.41
CA PRO A 96 -13.41 15.25 14.33
C PRO A 96 -12.73 14.26 15.27
N LYS A 97 -11.65 13.61 14.83
CA LYS A 97 -10.87 12.68 15.65
C LYS A 97 -9.85 13.45 16.46
N ALA A 98 -9.98 13.43 17.80
CA ALA A 98 -9.14 14.19 18.72
C ALA A 98 -7.63 14.01 18.49
N ARG A 99 -7.16 12.78 18.22
CA ARG A 99 -5.74 12.49 17.96
C ARG A 99 -5.18 13.24 16.75
N ASN A 100 -5.99 13.46 15.70
CA ASN A 100 -5.57 14.17 14.50
C ASN A 100 -5.35 15.68 14.75
N ASN A 101 -5.81 16.17 15.88
CA ASN A 101 -5.67 17.57 16.30
C ASN A 101 -4.39 17.84 17.08
N ARG A 102 -3.59 16.82 17.35
CA ARG A 102 -2.30 16.97 18.05
C ARG A 102 -1.19 17.28 17.04
N ALA A 103 -0.22 18.07 17.50
CA ALA A 103 0.92 18.51 16.70
C ALA A 103 1.72 17.33 16.12
N ALA A 104 1.76 17.23 14.80
CA ALA A 104 2.33 16.08 14.08
C ALA A 104 3.84 15.95 14.28
N ALA A 105 4.55 17.09 14.33
CA ALA A 105 6.02 17.10 14.38
C ALA A 105 6.61 16.70 15.74
N ILE A 106 5.78 16.50 16.79
CA ILE A 106 6.25 16.14 18.13
C ILE A 106 5.53 14.94 18.74
N ASN A 107 4.58 14.32 18.03
CA ASN A 107 3.79 13.22 18.53
C ASN A 107 3.82 12.02 17.60
N THR A 108 3.92 10.82 18.16
CA THR A 108 3.52 9.59 17.49
C THR A 108 2.01 9.43 17.68
N ILE A 109 1.27 9.38 16.56
CA ILE A 109 -0.20 9.44 16.58
C ILE A 109 -0.78 8.12 16.06
N PRO A 110 -1.38 7.27 16.92
CA PRO A 110 -2.13 6.09 16.47
C PRO A 110 -3.29 6.50 15.57
N HIS A 111 -3.37 5.87 14.40
CA HIS A 111 -4.35 6.22 13.37
C HIS A 111 -4.96 4.96 12.74
N SER A 112 -6.22 5.00 12.38
CA SER A 112 -6.84 3.93 11.60
C SER A 112 -6.33 3.97 10.15
N THR A 113 -6.19 2.81 9.53
CA THR A 113 -5.92 2.69 8.09
C THR A 113 -6.94 1.77 7.43
N GLY A 114 -7.34 2.14 6.23
CA GLY A 114 -8.18 1.28 5.37
C GLY A 114 -7.37 0.35 4.47
N ALA A 115 -6.04 0.39 4.53
CA ALA A 115 -5.18 -0.33 3.61
C ALA A 115 -5.38 -1.86 3.70
N ALA A 116 -5.48 -2.41 4.92
CA ALA A 116 -5.72 -3.84 5.11
C ALA A 116 -7.06 -4.31 4.50
N LYS A 117 -8.11 -3.47 4.56
CA LYS A 117 -9.38 -3.76 3.87
C LYS A 117 -9.24 -3.59 2.35
N ALA A 118 -8.56 -2.55 1.92
CA ALA A 118 -8.35 -2.27 0.49
C ALA A 118 -7.55 -3.37 -0.20
N ILE A 119 -6.61 -4.02 0.51
CA ILE A 119 -5.83 -5.12 -0.04
C ILE A 119 -6.70 -6.31 -0.47
N GLY A 120 -7.81 -6.57 0.21
CA GLY A 120 -8.78 -7.59 -0.18
C GLY A 120 -9.48 -7.32 -1.52
N LYS A 121 -9.51 -6.05 -1.98
CA LYS A 121 -10.00 -5.68 -3.33
C LYS A 121 -8.93 -5.90 -4.39
N VAL A 122 -7.65 -5.73 -4.03
CA VAL A 122 -6.50 -5.87 -4.95
C VAL A 122 -6.04 -7.31 -5.05
N VAL A 123 -6.03 -8.04 -3.94
CA VAL A 123 -5.68 -9.47 -3.84
C VAL A 123 -6.84 -10.22 -3.17
N PRO A 124 -7.87 -10.62 -3.94
CA PRO A 124 -9.11 -11.18 -3.39
C PRO A 124 -8.91 -12.44 -2.51
N SER A 125 -7.88 -13.22 -2.76
CA SER A 125 -7.55 -14.44 -2.00
C SER A 125 -7.18 -14.19 -0.52
N VAL A 126 -6.87 -12.94 -0.16
CA VAL A 126 -6.58 -12.54 1.23
C VAL A 126 -7.68 -11.69 1.86
N ASN A 127 -8.84 -11.57 1.20
CA ASN A 127 -9.95 -10.79 1.73
C ASN A 127 -10.38 -11.32 3.11
N GLY A 128 -10.45 -10.41 4.10
CA GLY A 128 -10.80 -10.73 5.48
C GLY A 128 -9.69 -11.37 6.32
N LYS A 129 -8.53 -11.72 5.72
CA LYS A 129 -7.41 -12.33 6.44
C LYS A 129 -6.47 -11.33 7.10
N LEU A 130 -6.47 -10.08 6.67
CA LEU A 130 -5.56 -9.05 7.14
C LEU A 130 -6.28 -7.96 7.90
N GLN A 131 -5.68 -7.54 9.01
CA GLN A 131 -6.04 -6.36 9.80
C GLN A 131 -4.88 -5.38 9.81
N GLY A 132 -5.13 -4.11 10.16
CA GLY A 132 -4.03 -3.17 10.22
C GLY A 132 -4.37 -1.82 10.86
N HIS A 133 -3.31 -1.13 11.25
CA HIS A 133 -3.37 0.23 11.79
C HIS A 133 -2.14 1.03 11.34
N ALA A 134 -2.16 2.32 11.62
CA ALA A 134 -1.06 3.22 11.33
C ALA A 134 -0.54 3.88 12.62
N GLN A 135 0.77 4.12 12.65
CA GLN A 135 1.42 5.02 13.60
C GLN A 135 1.95 6.21 12.80
N ARG A 136 1.36 7.38 12.95
CA ARG A 136 1.89 8.60 12.34
C ARG A 136 3.04 9.10 13.18
N ILE A 137 4.18 9.35 12.54
CA ILE A 137 5.43 9.76 13.19
C ILE A 137 5.88 11.14 12.74
N GLN A 138 6.93 11.68 13.37
CA GLN A 138 7.44 13.05 13.18
C GLN A 138 8.32 13.18 11.92
N VAL A 139 8.03 12.46 10.88
CA VAL A 139 8.76 12.45 9.60
C VAL A 139 7.84 13.03 8.53
N PRO A 140 8.31 14.01 7.72
CA PRO A 140 7.48 14.64 6.72
C PRO A 140 7.22 13.76 5.50
N ASP A 141 8.15 12.87 5.15
CA ASP A 141 8.06 11.94 4.04
C ASP A 141 8.92 10.70 4.29
N GLY A 142 8.63 9.59 3.61
CA GLY A 142 9.26 8.30 3.85
C GLY A 142 8.57 7.48 4.96
N SER A 143 7.93 6.41 4.56
CA SER A 143 7.10 5.54 5.41
C SER A 143 7.53 4.09 5.34
N VAL A 144 7.11 3.29 6.31
CA VAL A 144 7.43 1.86 6.42
C VAL A 144 6.14 1.06 6.62
N THR A 145 5.98 -0.04 5.91
CA THR A 145 4.94 -1.04 6.17
C THR A 145 5.58 -2.29 6.73
N GLU A 146 5.20 -2.66 7.94
CA GLU A 146 5.49 -3.97 8.53
C GLU A 146 4.27 -4.87 8.36
N LEU A 147 4.49 -6.07 7.85
CA LEU A 147 3.45 -7.08 7.67
C LEU A 147 3.86 -8.35 8.40
N THR A 148 3.15 -8.67 9.48
CA THR A 148 3.30 -9.93 10.21
C THR A 148 2.19 -10.88 9.78
N THR A 149 2.56 -12.05 9.27
CA THR A 149 1.63 -13.06 8.75
C THR A 149 1.88 -14.43 9.34
N VAL A 150 0.80 -15.17 9.56
CA VAL A 150 0.86 -16.63 9.74
C VAL A 150 0.71 -17.25 8.37
N LEU A 151 1.69 -18.07 7.99
CA LEU A 151 1.76 -18.74 6.69
C LEU A 151 1.20 -20.17 6.74
N ASN A 152 0.77 -20.69 5.59
CA ASN A 152 0.30 -22.06 5.45
C ASN A 152 1.44 -23.07 5.30
N LYS A 153 2.64 -22.60 4.93
CA LYS A 153 3.84 -23.42 4.75
C LYS A 153 4.89 -23.04 5.79
N GLU A 154 5.65 -24.03 6.24
CA GLU A 154 6.91 -23.77 6.93
C GLU A 154 7.90 -23.21 5.92
N VAL A 155 8.58 -22.12 6.30
CA VAL A 155 9.48 -21.36 5.43
C VAL A 155 10.51 -20.65 6.29
N THR A 156 11.70 -20.46 5.74
CA THR A 156 12.79 -19.68 6.35
C THR A 156 12.79 -18.23 5.84
N ALA A 157 13.49 -17.36 6.54
CA ALA A 157 13.70 -15.97 6.10
C ALA A 157 14.43 -15.94 4.73
N ASP A 158 15.42 -16.80 4.53
CA ASP A 158 16.17 -16.89 3.27
C ASP A 158 15.29 -17.28 2.09
N GLU A 159 14.35 -18.21 2.28
CA GLU A 159 13.41 -18.61 1.22
C GLU A 159 12.45 -17.47 0.86
N ILE A 160 11.98 -16.71 1.86
CA ILE A 160 11.18 -15.50 1.62
C ILE A 160 12.01 -14.49 0.85
N ASN A 161 13.20 -14.14 1.34
CA ASN A 161 14.07 -13.16 0.72
C ASN A 161 14.45 -13.52 -0.72
N ALA A 162 14.76 -14.79 -0.97
CA ALA A 162 15.05 -15.29 -2.31
C ALA A 162 13.85 -15.11 -3.26
N ALA A 163 12.63 -15.42 -2.80
CA ALA A 163 11.42 -15.24 -3.58
C ALA A 163 11.17 -13.77 -3.93
N PHE A 164 11.40 -12.84 -2.98
CA PHE A 164 11.30 -11.41 -3.21
C PHE A 164 12.37 -10.89 -4.17
N LYS A 165 13.62 -11.34 -4.00
CA LYS A 165 14.74 -10.99 -4.90
C LYS A 165 14.45 -11.42 -6.33
N GLU A 166 14.00 -12.65 -6.53
CA GLU A 166 13.61 -13.18 -7.85
C GLU A 166 12.50 -12.35 -8.49
N ALA A 167 11.47 -11.98 -7.70
CA ALA A 167 10.29 -11.31 -8.22
C ALA A 167 10.52 -9.82 -8.54
N PHE A 168 11.34 -9.11 -7.75
CA PHE A 168 11.31 -7.65 -7.74
C PHE A 168 12.65 -6.94 -8.03
N SER A 169 13.78 -7.66 -8.17
CA SER A 169 15.07 -7.01 -8.44
C SER A 169 15.12 -6.19 -9.74
N ASN A 170 14.20 -6.42 -10.67
CA ASN A 170 14.20 -5.78 -11.99
C ASN A 170 12.82 -5.26 -12.40
N THR A 171 11.97 -4.91 -11.44
CA THR A 171 10.64 -4.33 -11.75
C THR A 171 10.64 -2.83 -11.51
N GLU A 172 9.78 -2.10 -12.23
CA GLU A 172 9.63 -0.65 -12.08
C GLU A 172 8.60 -0.26 -11.01
N TYR A 173 7.78 -1.19 -10.56
CA TYR A 173 6.64 -0.91 -9.69
C TYR A 173 6.85 -1.31 -8.24
N TYR A 174 7.78 -2.22 -7.97
CA TYR A 174 8.15 -2.67 -6.64
C TYR A 174 9.63 -3.03 -6.60
N GLY A 175 10.35 -2.55 -5.58
CA GLY A 175 11.79 -2.67 -5.46
C GLY A 175 12.24 -3.72 -4.43
N TYR A 176 13.52 -4.03 -4.48
CA TYR A 176 14.24 -4.88 -3.54
C TYR A 176 15.56 -4.20 -3.19
N ASN A 177 15.86 -3.98 -1.91
CA ASN A 177 17.08 -3.32 -1.46
C ASN A 177 17.60 -3.99 -0.18
N GLU A 178 18.87 -4.41 -0.19
CA GLU A 178 19.56 -5.09 0.91
C GLU A 178 20.61 -4.23 1.61
N ASP A 179 20.66 -2.91 1.34
CA ASP A 179 21.66 -1.99 1.89
C ASP A 179 21.35 -1.50 3.32
N GLY A 180 20.25 -1.97 3.94
CA GLY A 180 19.84 -1.55 5.29
C GLY A 180 19.42 -0.10 5.35
N ILE A 181 18.53 0.31 4.43
CA ILE A 181 18.03 1.68 4.30
C ILE A 181 17.16 2.13 5.47
N VAL A 182 17.02 3.44 5.61
CA VAL A 182 16.10 4.10 6.54
C VAL A 182 15.10 4.97 5.77
N SER A 183 14.10 5.52 6.46
CA SER A 183 12.99 6.23 5.81
C SER A 183 13.40 7.44 4.97
N SER A 184 14.52 8.09 5.24
CA SER A 184 15.01 9.20 4.42
C SER A 184 15.65 8.74 3.10
N ASP A 185 16.14 7.51 3.02
CA ASP A 185 16.78 6.97 1.82
C ASP A 185 15.76 6.63 0.73
N ILE A 186 14.49 6.43 1.12
CA ILE A 186 13.40 6.11 0.18
C ILE A 186 12.83 7.35 -0.51
N ILE A 187 13.15 8.56 -0.04
CA ILE A 187 12.62 9.80 -0.60
C ILE A 187 13.10 9.98 -2.04
N GLY A 188 12.15 10.13 -2.96
CA GLY A 188 12.40 10.21 -4.41
C GLY A 188 12.43 8.87 -5.12
N ASP A 189 12.26 7.75 -4.41
CA ASP A 189 12.15 6.42 -5.04
C ASP A 189 10.83 6.29 -5.80
N THR A 190 10.90 5.71 -6.99
CA THR A 190 9.76 5.62 -7.92
C THR A 190 8.88 4.38 -7.73
N HIS A 191 9.33 3.42 -6.91
CA HIS A 191 8.57 2.20 -6.65
C HIS A 191 7.40 2.46 -5.69
N GLY A 192 6.32 1.73 -5.81
CA GLY A 192 5.21 1.78 -4.85
C GLY A 192 5.58 1.27 -3.46
N GLY A 193 6.63 0.46 -3.37
CA GLY A 193 7.29 -0.01 -2.16
C GLY A 193 8.59 -0.71 -2.52
N VAL A 194 9.53 -0.75 -1.56
CA VAL A 194 10.84 -1.39 -1.66
C VAL A 194 10.97 -2.38 -0.51
N PHE A 195 11.08 -3.66 -0.83
CA PHE A 195 11.25 -4.73 0.16
C PHE A 195 12.65 -4.67 0.77
N ASP A 196 12.70 -4.75 2.09
CA ASP A 196 13.95 -4.82 2.86
C ASP A 196 14.15 -6.24 3.43
N PRO A 197 15.01 -7.08 2.82
CA PRO A 197 15.27 -8.43 3.28
C PRO A 197 16.02 -8.48 4.62
N THR A 198 16.69 -7.40 5.02
CA THR A 198 17.42 -7.34 6.30
C THR A 198 16.48 -7.32 7.50
N GLN A 199 15.19 -7.03 7.27
CA GLN A 199 14.13 -6.96 8.28
C GLN A 199 13.19 -8.17 8.24
N THR A 200 13.51 -9.21 7.48
CA THR A 200 12.70 -10.43 7.43
C THR A 200 12.97 -11.29 8.64
N ASP A 201 11.97 -11.50 9.47
CA ASP A 201 12.02 -12.41 10.63
C ASP A 201 11.03 -13.56 10.43
N VAL A 202 11.44 -14.77 10.78
CA VAL A 202 10.57 -15.96 10.77
C VAL A 202 10.69 -16.70 12.08
N ASN A 203 9.54 -17.08 12.63
CA ASN A 203 9.46 -17.92 13.82
C ASN A 203 8.47 -19.07 13.57
N THR A 204 8.92 -20.29 13.79
CA THR A 204 8.11 -21.51 13.64
C THR A 204 8.00 -22.24 14.98
N VAL A 205 6.78 -22.41 15.47
CA VAL A 205 6.47 -23.13 16.71
C VAL A 205 5.31 -24.09 16.43
N ASP A 206 5.48 -25.35 16.81
CA ASP A 206 4.45 -26.40 16.69
C ASP A 206 3.83 -26.46 15.25
N GLY A 207 4.67 -26.37 14.22
CA GLY A 207 4.24 -26.40 12.82
C GLY A 207 3.53 -25.14 12.35
N THR A 208 3.50 -24.09 13.17
CA THR A 208 2.94 -22.77 12.82
C THR A 208 4.05 -21.79 12.52
N THR A 209 4.13 -21.32 11.29
CA THR A 209 5.13 -20.34 10.86
C THR A 209 4.54 -18.93 10.84
N MET A 210 5.19 -18.02 11.54
CA MET A 210 4.91 -16.60 11.53
C MET A 210 6.09 -15.86 10.90
N ALA A 211 5.82 -15.02 9.90
CA ALA A 211 6.81 -14.20 9.23
C ALA A 211 6.49 -12.72 9.38
N ARG A 212 7.50 -11.90 9.69
CA ARG A 212 7.48 -10.44 9.58
C ARG A 212 8.27 -10.03 8.36
N THR A 213 7.67 -9.22 7.52
CA THR A 213 8.27 -8.64 6.31
C THR A 213 8.08 -7.13 6.30
N VAL A 214 9.03 -6.42 5.70
CA VAL A 214 9.09 -4.95 5.76
C VAL A 214 9.26 -4.38 4.36
N SER A 215 8.54 -3.29 4.09
CA SER A 215 8.65 -2.51 2.87
C SER A 215 8.73 -1.02 3.21
N PHE A 216 9.76 -0.35 2.73
CA PHE A 216 9.85 1.11 2.72
C PHE A 216 9.12 1.68 1.52
N TYR A 217 8.61 2.90 1.62
CA TYR A 217 7.98 3.59 0.49
C TYR A 217 7.97 5.10 0.66
N ASP A 218 8.24 5.80 -0.43
CA ASP A 218 7.94 7.21 -0.52
C ASP A 218 6.41 7.35 -0.68
N ASN A 219 5.75 7.84 0.36
CA ASN A 219 4.29 7.90 0.40
C ASN A 219 3.70 8.99 -0.50
N GLU A 220 4.52 9.88 -1.05
CA GLU A 220 4.15 10.93 -1.99
C GLU A 220 4.58 10.54 -3.43
N TYR A 221 5.88 10.46 -3.67
CA TYR A 221 6.43 10.30 -5.00
C TYR A 221 6.26 8.87 -5.55
N GLY A 222 6.59 7.85 -4.77
CA GLY A 222 6.45 6.44 -5.18
C GLY A 222 4.98 6.07 -5.47
N PHE A 223 4.05 6.53 -4.63
CA PHE A 223 2.62 6.39 -4.89
C PHE A 223 2.21 7.10 -6.19
N THR A 224 2.68 8.33 -6.40
CA THR A 224 2.37 9.11 -7.60
C THR A 224 2.90 8.42 -8.85
N CYS A 225 4.12 7.89 -8.83
CA CYS A 225 4.69 7.14 -9.94
C CYS A 225 3.84 5.90 -10.30
N ASN A 226 3.42 5.11 -9.32
CA ASN A 226 2.56 3.95 -9.56
C ASN A 226 1.16 4.36 -10.05
N MET A 227 0.62 5.45 -9.56
CA MET A 227 -0.64 6.02 -10.04
C MET A 227 -0.52 6.44 -11.52
N ILE A 228 0.60 7.06 -11.91
CA ILE A 228 0.84 7.44 -13.32
C ILE A 228 1.00 6.20 -14.21
N ARG A 229 1.70 5.15 -13.76
CA ARG A 229 1.76 3.87 -14.49
C ARG A 229 0.36 3.29 -14.71
N THR A 230 -0.48 3.32 -13.67
CA THR A 230 -1.89 2.91 -13.79
C THR A 230 -2.65 3.77 -14.80
N LEU A 231 -2.44 5.10 -14.78
CA LEU A 231 -3.09 6.03 -15.71
C LEU A 231 -2.70 5.76 -17.17
N LEU A 232 -1.41 5.56 -17.42
CA LEU A 232 -0.89 5.26 -18.76
C LEU A 232 -1.46 3.95 -19.31
N TYR A 233 -1.42 2.89 -18.51
CA TYR A 233 -2.03 1.61 -18.86
C TYR A 233 -3.54 1.74 -19.13
N PHE A 234 -4.25 2.50 -18.27
CA PHE A 234 -5.68 2.73 -18.42
C PHE A 234 -6.03 3.53 -19.69
N ALA A 235 -5.18 4.46 -20.08
CA ALA A 235 -5.32 5.20 -21.35
C ALA A 235 -5.10 4.26 -22.54
N GLU A 236 -4.01 3.48 -22.53
CA GLU A 236 -3.63 2.55 -23.60
C GLU A 236 -4.72 1.53 -23.93
N ILE A 237 -5.29 0.88 -22.92
CA ILE A 237 -6.36 -0.11 -23.12
C ILE A 237 -7.70 0.51 -23.56
N SER A 238 -7.79 1.86 -23.56
CA SER A 238 -9.03 2.60 -23.88
C SER A 238 -9.02 3.22 -25.27
N GLU A 239 -7.89 3.11 -25.98
CA GLU A 239 -7.75 3.48 -27.40
C GLU A 239 -8.31 2.38 -28.30
#